data_c0e9ae583ca707b7504e7494e55d0cf5
#
_entry.id   c0e9ae583ca707b7504e7494e55d0cf5
#
_cell.length_a   1.000
_cell.length_b   1.000
_cell.length_c   1.000
_cell.angle_alpha   90.00
_cell.angle_beta   90.00
_cell.angle_gamma   90.00
#
_symmetry.space_group_name_H-M   'P 1'
#
loop_
_entity.id
_entity.type
_entity.pdbx_description
1 polymer ?
#
loop_
_entity_poly.entity_id
_entity_poly.type
_entity_poly.pdbx_seq_one_letter_code
_entity_poly.pdbx_strand_id
1 'polypeptide(L)'
;MTEEIVIAGFGGQGVLSMGQILCYSGVMEDKEVSWMPSYGPEMRGGTANCIAIISDSPISSPILTKFDTVIILNQPSMEKFESAVKPGGLLIYEGSMIINPPQRTDIDILAVDAANEAIKLENPKIMNMVMLGAFLKKKPIIKTENILLGLKKVLPERYHHLIPLNEKALKRGMELVEMSESVR
;
A
#
# COMPACT_ATOMS: atom_id res chain seq x y z
N MET A 1 18.89 2.91 -3.59
CA MET A 1 17.78 2.76 -2.59
C MET A 1 16.99 1.50 -2.95
N THR A 2 16.62 0.71 -1.97
CA THR A 2 15.71 -0.45 -2.15
C THR A 2 14.62 -0.34 -1.09
N GLU A 3 13.37 -0.54 -1.49
CA GLU A 3 12.21 -0.61 -0.60
C GLU A 3 11.50 -1.95 -0.81
N GLU A 4 11.46 -2.76 0.22
CA GLU A 4 10.84 -4.08 0.27
C GLU A 4 9.52 -4.00 1.02
N ILE A 5 8.43 -4.22 0.29
CA ILE A 5 7.08 -3.91 0.76
C ILE A 5 6.22 -5.18 0.76
N VAL A 6 5.48 -5.44 1.83
CA VAL A 6 4.34 -6.36 1.79
C VAL A 6 3.04 -5.57 1.98
N ILE A 7 2.06 -5.88 1.16
CA ILE A 7 0.70 -5.32 1.22
C ILE A 7 -0.24 -6.49 1.50
N ALA A 8 -1.07 -6.38 2.53
CA ALA A 8 -1.92 -7.47 2.96
C ALA A 8 -3.31 -7.00 3.43
N GLY A 9 -4.33 -7.79 3.11
CA GLY A 9 -5.72 -7.49 3.42
C GLY A 9 -6.67 -8.61 2.94
N PHE A 10 -7.95 -8.30 2.82
CA PHE A 10 -8.92 -9.22 2.21
C PHE A 10 -8.92 -9.11 0.68
N GLY A 11 -9.32 -10.17 0.01
CA GLY A 11 -9.67 -10.13 -1.41
C GLY A 11 -10.74 -9.06 -1.67
N GLY A 12 -10.53 -8.25 -2.71
CA GLY A 12 -11.41 -7.12 -3.05
C GLY A 12 -11.03 -5.77 -2.45
N GLN A 13 -10.09 -5.70 -1.50
CA GLN A 13 -9.59 -4.44 -0.94
C GLN A 13 -8.51 -3.75 -1.81
N GLY A 14 -8.19 -4.29 -2.99
CA GLY A 14 -7.22 -3.71 -3.91
C GLY A 14 -5.74 -3.94 -3.53
N VAL A 15 -5.47 -4.92 -2.66
CA VAL A 15 -4.12 -5.29 -2.19
C VAL A 15 -3.17 -5.57 -3.37
N LEU A 16 -3.58 -6.44 -4.28
CA LEU A 16 -2.76 -6.83 -5.43
C LEU A 16 -2.56 -5.67 -6.41
N SER A 17 -3.61 -4.87 -6.61
CA SER A 17 -3.56 -3.69 -7.48
C SER A 17 -2.58 -2.63 -6.96
N MET A 18 -2.49 -2.42 -5.64
CA MET A 18 -1.50 -1.50 -5.05
C MET A 18 -0.08 -1.92 -5.42
N GLY A 19 0.27 -3.19 -5.25
CA GLY A 19 1.58 -3.71 -5.61
C GLY A 19 1.88 -3.60 -7.11
N GLN A 20 0.90 -3.89 -7.95
CA GLN A 20 1.03 -3.73 -9.40
C GLN A 20 1.24 -2.26 -9.81
N ILE A 21 0.47 -1.34 -9.24
CA ILE A 21 0.61 0.10 -9.51
C ILE A 21 2.03 0.56 -9.14
N LEU A 22 2.53 0.20 -7.95
CA LEU A 22 3.89 0.53 -7.53
C LEU A 22 4.94 -0.01 -8.50
N CYS A 23 4.85 -1.26 -8.89
CA CYS A 23 5.83 -1.88 -9.79
C CYS A 23 5.79 -1.28 -11.20
N TYR A 24 4.61 -1.09 -11.80
CA TYR A 24 4.50 -0.41 -13.10
C TYR A 24 5.07 1.00 -13.06
N SER A 25 4.79 1.72 -11.96
CA SER A 25 5.29 3.08 -11.77
C SER A 25 6.81 3.12 -11.58
N GLY A 26 7.36 2.12 -10.89
CA GLY A 26 8.81 1.96 -10.72
C GLY A 26 9.53 1.72 -12.04
N VAL A 27 8.99 0.88 -12.91
CA VAL A 27 9.52 0.68 -14.27
C VAL A 27 9.57 1.98 -15.07
N MET A 28 8.59 2.87 -14.91
CA MET A 28 8.57 4.18 -15.59
C MET A 28 9.65 5.13 -15.07
N GLU A 29 10.28 4.84 -13.94
CA GLU A 29 11.40 5.57 -13.36
C GLU A 29 12.73 4.80 -13.48
N ASP A 30 12.79 3.87 -14.44
CA ASP A 30 13.98 3.03 -14.70
C ASP A 30 14.47 2.27 -13.46
N LYS A 31 13.52 1.91 -12.55
CA LYS A 31 13.83 1.10 -11.36
C LYS A 31 13.68 -0.39 -11.63
N GLU A 32 14.50 -1.17 -10.96
CA GLU A 32 14.29 -2.62 -10.85
C GLU A 32 13.08 -2.89 -9.97
N VAL A 33 12.19 -3.76 -10.41
CA VAL A 33 10.96 -4.08 -9.68
C VAL A 33 10.70 -5.57 -9.61
N SER A 34 10.06 -6.01 -8.52
CA SER A 34 9.52 -7.36 -8.41
C SER A 34 8.14 -7.28 -7.79
N TRP A 35 7.20 -8.02 -8.34
CA TRP A 35 5.85 -8.16 -7.81
C TRP A 35 5.50 -9.64 -7.68
N MET A 36 5.26 -10.08 -6.46
CA MET A 36 4.94 -11.48 -6.13
C MET A 36 3.62 -11.53 -5.35
N PRO A 37 2.49 -11.81 -6.04
CA PRO A 37 1.21 -12.00 -5.38
C PRO A 37 1.15 -13.39 -4.71
N SER A 38 0.50 -13.47 -3.55
CA SER A 38 0.16 -14.72 -2.90
C SER A 38 -1.30 -15.05 -3.20
N TYR A 39 -1.51 -16.12 -3.95
CA TYR A 39 -2.82 -16.70 -4.25
C TYR A 39 -2.97 -18.01 -3.47
N GLY A 40 -3.99 -18.07 -2.62
CA GLY A 40 -4.39 -19.29 -1.94
C GLY A 40 -5.87 -19.60 -2.17
N PRO A 41 -6.35 -20.84 -1.91
CA PRO A 41 -7.79 -21.16 -1.90
C PRO A 41 -8.58 -20.32 -0.91
N GLU A 42 -7.90 -19.60 -0.05
CA GLU A 42 -8.39 -18.65 0.95
C GLU A 42 -8.90 -17.32 0.37
N MET A 43 -8.80 -17.07 -0.94
CA MET A 43 -9.13 -15.77 -1.54
C MET A 43 -10.60 -15.38 -1.54
N ARG A 44 -11.52 -16.33 -1.30
CA ARG A 44 -12.95 -16.04 -1.07
C ARG A 44 -13.22 -15.90 0.42
N GLY A 45 -12.90 -14.70 0.96
CA GLY A 45 -13.05 -14.40 2.39
C GLY A 45 -11.76 -14.61 3.21
N GLY A 46 -10.63 -14.98 2.56
CA GLY A 46 -9.32 -15.13 3.16
C GLY A 46 -8.39 -13.92 2.92
N THR A 47 -7.21 -13.95 3.52
CA THR A 47 -6.19 -12.92 3.39
C THR A 47 -5.50 -12.98 2.03
N ALA A 48 -5.54 -11.88 1.28
CA ALA A 48 -4.71 -11.68 0.09
C ALA A 48 -3.46 -10.88 0.47
N ASN A 49 -2.32 -11.18 -0.14
CA ASN A 49 -1.13 -10.36 0.03
C ASN A 49 -0.26 -10.35 -1.23
N CYS A 50 0.57 -9.34 -1.36
CA CYS A 50 1.63 -9.33 -2.36
C CYS A 50 2.90 -8.70 -1.78
N ILE A 51 4.04 -9.15 -2.29
CA ILE A 51 5.33 -8.54 -2.05
C ILE A 51 5.65 -7.68 -3.28
N ALA A 52 6.03 -6.42 -3.05
CA ALA A 52 6.55 -5.52 -4.06
C ALA A 52 7.94 -5.05 -3.63
N ILE A 53 8.89 -5.11 -4.56
CA ILE A 53 10.24 -4.59 -4.35
C ILE A 53 10.48 -3.51 -5.39
N ILE A 54 10.94 -2.34 -4.96
CA ILE A 54 11.32 -1.22 -5.81
C ILE A 54 12.78 -0.87 -5.49
N SER A 55 13.66 -0.93 -6.47
CA SER A 55 15.11 -0.78 -6.24
C SER A 55 15.81 -0.01 -7.35
N ASP A 56 16.85 0.74 -6.98
CA ASP A 56 17.77 1.38 -7.93
C ASP A 56 18.90 0.42 -8.38
N SER A 57 18.91 -0.81 -7.88
CA SER A 57 19.91 -1.84 -8.18
C SER A 57 19.26 -3.20 -8.39
N PRO A 58 19.95 -4.16 -9.05
CA PRO A 58 19.39 -5.47 -9.31
C PRO A 58 18.87 -6.19 -8.07
N ILE A 59 17.68 -6.77 -8.19
CA ILE A 59 17.02 -7.53 -7.12
C ILE A 59 17.54 -8.96 -7.12
N SER A 60 18.20 -9.37 -6.05
CA SER A 60 18.81 -10.70 -5.93
C SER A 60 17.80 -11.81 -5.60
N SER A 61 16.71 -11.50 -4.90
CA SER A 61 15.65 -12.45 -4.57
C SER A 61 14.32 -11.75 -4.33
N PRO A 62 13.21 -12.27 -4.90
CA PRO A 62 11.86 -11.79 -4.58
C PRO A 62 11.28 -12.42 -3.31
N ILE A 63 11.94 -13.43 -2.74
CA ILE A 63 11.46 -14.17 -1.57
C ILE A 63 11.97 -13.48 -0.31
N LEU A 64 11.06 -12.83 0.41
CA LEU A 64 11.35 -12.05 1.61
C LEU A 64 10.53 -12.53 2.79
N THR A 65 11.11 -12.41 3.99
CA THR A 65 10.44 -12.69 5.28
C THR A 65 10.39 -11.47 6.19
N LYS A 66 11.16 -10.44 5.87
CA LYS A 66 11.20 -9.15 6.56
C LYS A 66 11.12 -8.02 5.54
N PHE A 67 10.45 -6.94 5.92
CA PHE A 67 10.10 -5.85 5.01
C PHE A 67 10.47 -4.48 5.58
N ASP A 68 10.84 -3.57 4.72
CA ASP A 68 11.07 -2.16 5.09
C ASP A 68 9.73 -1.47 5.37
N THR A 69 8.70 -1.81 4.59
CA THR A 69 7.33 -1.33 4.79
C THR A 69 6.31 -2.47 4.76
N VAL A 70 5.36 -2.43 5.69
CA VAL A 70 4.20 -3.32 5.75
C VAL A 70 2.92 -2.50 5.71
N ILE A 71 2.03 -2.78 4.75
CA ILE A 71 0.73 -2.09 4.58
C ILE A 71 -0.38 -3.09 4.87
N ILE A 72 -1.19 -2.81 5.90
CA ILE A 72 -2.20 -3.71 6.46
C ILE A 72 -3.60 -3.15 6.31
N LEU A 73 -4.51 -3.93 5.73
CA LEU A 73 -5.91 -3.53 5.51
C LEU A 73 -6.92 -4.34 6.35
N ASN A 74 -6.49 -5.32 7.14
CA ASN A 74 -7.38 -6.10 8.01
C ASN A 74 -6.64 -6.71 9.21
N GLN A 75 -7.40 -7.12 10.23
CA GLN A 75 -6.86 -7.68 11.47
C GLN A 75 -6.04 -8.98 11.27
N PRO A 76 -6.49 -9.99 10.49
CA PRO A 76 -5.68 -11.21 10.29
C PRO A 76 -4.33 -10.92 9.63
N SER A 77 -4.25 -9.92 8.75
CA SER A 77 -2.98 -9.50 8.15
C SER A 77 -2.08 -8.79 9.16
N MET A 78 -2.63 -8.03 10.11
CA MET A 78 -1.87 -7.45 11.22
C MET A 78 -1.18 -8.54 12.04
N GLU A 79 -1.92 -9.53 12.48
CA GLU A 79 -1.40 -10.66 13.27
C GLU A 79 -0.30 -11.43 12.55
N LYS A 80 -0.42 -11.54 11.22
CA LYS A 80 0.55 -12.27 10.39
C LYS A 80 1.83 -11.47 10.12
N PHE A 81 1.71 -10.17 9.85
CA PHE A 81 2.81 -9.39 9.26
C PHE A 81 3.42 -8.31 10.18
N GLU A 82 2.84 -8.00 11.34
CA GLU A 82 3.44 -7.02 12.27
C GLU A 82 4.89 -7.38 12.62
N SER A 83 5.13 -8.65 12.95
CA SER A 83 6.48 -9.14 13.29
C SER A 83 7.44 -9.16 12.10
N ALA A 84 6.93 -9.03 10.88
CA ALA A 84 7.73 -9.04 9.66
C ALA A 84 8.32 -7.67 9.29
N VAL A 85 7.93 -6.59 9.97
CA VAL A 85 8.56 -5.27 9.79
C VAL A 85 9.98 -5.33 10.34
N LYS A 86 10.97 -4.86 9.56
CA LYS A 86 12.36 -4.69 10.01
C LYS A 86 12.43 -3.64 11.14
N PRO A 87 13.36 -3.76 12.11
CA PRO A 87 13.62 -2.68 13.06
C PRO A 87 13.88 -1.34 12.34
N GLY A 88 13.22 -0.26 12.78
CA GLY A 88 13.27 1.04 12.11
C GLY A 88 12.44 1.12 10.82
N GLY A 89 11.73 0.06 10.45
CA GLY A 89 10.82 0.03 9.30
C GLY A 89 9.49 0.73 9.56
N LEU A 90 8.59 0.70 8.58
CA LEU A 90 7.31 1.38 8.59
C LEU A 90 6.15 0.39 8.55
N LEU A 91 5.20 0.52 9.47
CA LEU A 91 3.92 -0.17 9.44
C LEU A 91 2.80 0.84 9.22
N ILE A 92 2.07 0.70 8.10
CA ILE A 92 0.89 1.50 7.79
C ILE A 92 -0.33 0.58 7.87
N TYR A 93 -1.37 0.99 8.58
CA TYR A 93 -2.58 0.19 8.67
C TYR A 93 -3.86 1.00 8.55
N GLU A 94 -4.91 0.36 8.09
CA GLU A 94 -6.26 0.92 8.01
C GLU A 94 -6.87 1.01 9.42
N GLY A 95 -6.99 2.22 9.93
CA GLY A 95 -7.27 2.49 11.35
C GLY A 95 -8.67 2.09 11.82
N SER A 96 -9.69 2.09 10.93
CA SER A 96 -11.06 1.75 11.31
C SER A 96 -11.35 0.23 11.30
N MET A 97 -10.48 -0.57 10.65
CA MET A 97 -10.67 -2.02 10.49
C MET A 97 -9.76 -2.85 11.42
N ILE A 98 -8.81 -2.22 12.10
CA ILE A 98 -7.89 -2.88 13.02
C ILE A 98 -8.40 -2.72 14.44
N ILE A 99 -8.75 -3.82 15.09
CA ILE A 99 -9.27 -3.86 16.46
C ILE A 99 -8.13 -3.82 17.47
N ASN A 100 -7.07 -4.58 17.20
CA ASN A 100 -5.88 -4.66 18.04
C ASN A 100 -4.74 -3.92 17.32
N PRO A 101 -4.43 -2.67 17.72
CA PRO A 101 -3.35 -1.91 17.12
C PRO A 101 -1.99 -2.54 17.41
N PRO A 102 -0.97 -2.27 16.57
CA PRO A 102 0.37 -2.82 16.74
C PRO A 102 0.98 -2.40 18.08
N GLN A 103 1.77 -3.29 18.68
CA GLN A 103 2.40 -3.10 20.00
C GLN A 103 3.90 -2.80 19.92
N ARG A 104 4.49 -2.84 18.73
CA ARG A 104 5.92 -2.62 18.55
C ARG A 104 6.30 -1.17 18.75
N THR A 105 7.47 -0.94 19.38
CA THR A 105 8.02 0.38 19.69
C THR A 105 9.32 0.69 18.93
N ASP A 106 9.81 -0.29 18.15
CA ASP A 106 11.06 -0.22 17.40
C ASP A 106 10.85 0.07 15.90
N ILE A 107 9.61 0.44 15.52
CA ILE A 107 9.21 0.75 14.14
C ILE A 107 8.37 2.02 14.10
N ASP A 108 8.31 2.67 12.93
CA ASP A 108 7.34 3.73 12.68
C ASP A 108 5.95 3.14 12.42
N ILE A 109 4.93 3.70 13.08
CA ILE A 109 3.55 3.24 12.97
C ILE A 109 2.67 4.38 12.50
N LEU A 110 1.88 4.12 11.45
CA LEU A 110 0.91 5.07 10.89
C LEU A 110 -0.47 4.42 10.75
N ALA A 111 -1.44 4.91 11.52
CA ALA A 111 -2.84 4.60 11.32
C ALA A 111 -3.45 5.56 10.29
N VAL A 112 -4.17 5.04 9.32
CA VAL A 112 -4.83 5.83 8.26
C VAL A 112 -6.32 5.48 8.23
N ASP A 113 -7.19 6.44 8.39
CA ASP A 113 -8.66 6.26 8.30
C ASP A 113 -9.13 6.24 6.84
N ALA A 114 -8.56 5.32 6.06
CA ALA A 114 -8.73 5.30 4.61
C ALA A 114 -10.13 4.88 4.19
N ALA A 115 -10.78 3.99 4.93
CA ALA A 115 -12.13 3.51 4.61
C ALA A 115 -13.15 4.65 4.73
N ASN A 116 -13.12 5.43 5.82
CA ASN A 116 -14.02 6.56 6.00
C ASN A 116 -13.74 7.67 4.99
N GLU A 117 -12.49 7.93 4.64
CA GLU A 117 -12.15 8.91 3.60
C GLU A 117 -12.64 8.46 2.22
N ALA A 118 -12.55 7.17 1.89
CA ALA A 118 -13.10 6.64 0.65
C ALA A 118 -14.63 6.75 0.59
N ILE A 119 -15.32 6.58 1.72
CA ILE A 119 -16.77 6.79 1.83
C ILE A 119 -17.11 8.27 1.60
N LYS A 120 -16.36 9.22 2.17
CA LYS A 120 -16.55 10.67 1.94
C LYS A 120 -16.34 11.06 0.47
N LEU A 121 -15.50 10.32 -0.25
CA LEU A 121 -15.30 10.46 -1.69
C LEU A 121 -16.34 9.65 -2.53
N GLU A 122 -17.39 9.17 -1.87
CA GLU A 122 -18.52 8.46 -2.48
C GLU A 122 -18.15 7.15 -3.21
N ASN A 123 -16.97 6.59 -2.91
CA ASN A 123 -16.56 5.31 -3.50
C ASN A 123 -15.66 4.49 -2.54
N PRO A 124 -16.23 3.57 -1.76
CA PRO A 124 -15.45 2.75 -0.83
C PRO A 124 -14.34 1.90 -1.48
N LYS A 125 -14.42 1.67 -2.80
CA LYS A 125 -13.45 0.84 -3.54
C LYS A 125 -12.10 1.52 -3.76
N ILE A 126 -11.99 2.85 -3.53
CA ILE A 126 -10.75 3.60 -3.68
C ILE A 126 -9.94 3.72 -2.39
N MET A 127 -10.34 3.03 -1.33
CA MET A 127 -9.61 2.99 -0.04
C MET A 127 -8.12 2.64 -0.22
N ASN A 128 -7.81 1.71 -1.11
CA ASN A 128 -6.44 1.33 -1.43
C ASN A 128 -5.61 2.51 -1.97
N MET A 129 -6.21 3.44 -2.71
CA MET A 129 -5.52 4.63 -3.22
C MET A 129 -5.25 5.65 -2.11
N VAL A 130 -6.13 5.75 -1.12
CA VAL A 130 -5.87 6.56 0.09
C VAL A 130 -4.67 5.98 0.87
N MET A 131 -4.65 4.66 1.07
CA MET A 131 -3.52 3.97 1.72
C MET A 131 -2.22 4.15 0.94
N LEU A 132 -2.27 4.04 -0.39
CA LEU A 132 -1.11 4.24 -1.26
C LEU A 132 -0.60 5.68 -1.16
N GLY A 133 -1.48 6.67 -1.10
CA GLY A 133 -1.12 8.07 -0.91
C GLY A 133 -0.41 8.31 0.42
N ALA A 134 -0.91 7.74 1.51
CA ALA A 134 -0.28 7.81 2.82
C ALA A 134 1.13 7.17 2.81
N PHE A 135 1.28 6.01 2.16
CA PHE A 135 2.58 5.38 1.97
C PHE A 135 3.57 6.28 1.22
N LEU A 136 3.18 6.82 0.07
CA LEU A 136 4.04 7.66 -0.76
C LEU A 136 4.43 8.98 -0.09
N LYS A 137 3.60 9.49 0.81
CA LYS A 137 3.95 10.66 1.62
C LYS A 137 5.06 10.34 2.63
N LYS A 138 4.99 9.16 3.27
CA LYS A 138 6.03 8.68 4.22
C LYS A 138 7.30 8.22 3.50
N LYS A 139 7.15 7.59 2.35
CA LYS A 139 8.22 7.00 1.53
C LYS A 139 8.07 7.48 0.07
N PRO A 140 8.63 8.64 -0.29
CA PRO A 140 8.51 9.21 -1.64
C PRO A 140 9.44 8.49 -2.65
N ILE A 141 9.25 7.18 -2.80
CA ILE A 141 10.08 6.31 -3.64
C ILE A 141 9.74 6.37 -5.13
N ILE A 142 8.55 6.87 -5.46
CA ILE A 142 8.02 7.01 -6.82
C ILE A 142 7.25 8.35 -6.91
N LYS A 143 7.38 9.03 -8.03
CA LYS A 143 6.66 10.27 -8.30
C LYS A 143 5.17 10.03 -8.50
N THR A 144 4.33 10.93 -7.99
CA THR A 144 2.87 10.84 -8.04
C THR A 144 2.35 10.71 -9.47
N GLU A 145 2.96 11.43 -10.43
CA GLU A 145 2.58 11.38 -11.85
C GLU A 145 2.72 9.96 -12.41
N ASN A 146 3.79 9.26 -12.04
CA ASN A 146 4.04 7.89 -12.47
C ASN A 146 3.10 6.89 -11.80
N ILE A 147 2.66 7.16 -10.58
CA ILE A 147 1.60 6.37 -9.92
C ILE A 147 0.29 6.43 -10.71
N LEU A 148 -0.09 7.60 -11.22
CA LEU A 148 -1.29 7.74 -12.05
C LEU A 148 -1.16 7.03 -13.41
N LEU A 149 0.03 7.05 -13.99
CA LEU A 149 0.32 6.26 -15.20
C LEU A 149 0.28 4.76 -14.92
N GLY A 150 0.87 4.31 -13.81
CA GLY A 150 0.80 2.92 -13.34
C GLY A 150 -0.64 2.47 -13.10
N LEU A 151 -1.45 3.29 -12.44
CA LEU A 151 -2.87 3.06 -12.25
C LEU A 151 -3.60 2.86 -13.60
N LYS A 152 -3.31 3.69 -14.60
CA LYS A 152 -3.89 3.57 -15.94
C LYS A 152 -3.51 2.25 -16.63
N LYS A 153 -2.33 1.70 -16.32
CA LYS A 153 -1.91 0.37 -16.83
C LYS A 153 -2.64 -0.78 -16.14
N VAL A 154 -2.92 -0.63 -14.86
CA VAL A 154 -3.56 -1.68 -14.04
C VAL A 154 -5.08 -1.71 -14.23
N LEU A 155 -5.72 -0.53 -14.35
CA LEU A 155 -7.16 -0.43 -14.54
C LEU A 155 -7.56 -0.80 -15.98
N PRO A 156 -8.54 -1.69 -16.16
CA PRO A 156 -9.17 -1.89 -17.47
C PRO A 156 -9.72 -0.57 -18.04
N GLU A 157 -9.65 -0.39 -19.37
CA GLU A 157 -10.07 0.85 -20.06
C GLU A 157 -11.47 1.34 -19.66
N ARG A 158 -12.43 0.41 -19.48
CA ARG A 158 -13.79 0.73 -19.04
C ARG A 158 -13.86 1.46 -17.68
N TYR A 159 -12.79 1.42 -16.88
CA TYR A 159 -12.70 2.08 -15.58
C TYR A 159 -11.78 3.33 -15.60
N HIS A 160 -11.22 3.71 -16.74
CA HIS A 160 -10.35 4.90 -16.83
C HIS A 160 -11.06 6.20 -16.46
N HIS A 161 -12.39 6.26 -16.57
CA HIS A 161 -13.18 7.39 -16.08
C HIS A 161 -13.10 7.60 -14.57
N LEU A 162 -12.62 6.58 -13.81
CA LEU A 162 -12.38 6.65 -12.36
C LEU A 162 -10.99 7.18 -11.99
N ILE A 163 -10.09 7.38 -12.96
CA ILE A 163 -8.72 7.84 -12.67
C ILE A 163 -8.72 9.19 -11.91
N PRO A 164 -9.53 10.21 -12.27
CA PRO A 164 -9.58 11.46 -11.51
C PRO A 164 -10.01 11.27 -10.05
N LEU A 165 -10.91 10.33 -9.77
CA LEU A 165 -11.34 10.00 -8.42
C LEU A 165 -10.24 9.29 -7.63
N ASN A 166 -9.53 8.37 -8.26
CA ASN A 166 -8.36 7.69 -7.66
C ASN A 166 -7.22 8.69 -7.36
N GLU A 167 -7.02 9.70 -8.22
CA GLU A 167 -6.07 10.78 -7.96
C GLU A 167 -6.47 11.59 -6.72
N LYS A 168 -7.75 11.92 -6.55
CA LYS A 168 -8.25 12.59 -5.35
C LYS A 168 -8.00 11.74 -4.10
N ALA A 169 -8.25 10.45 -4.17
CA ALA A 169 -8.01 9.52 -3.07
C ALA A 169 -6.51 9.45 -2.69
N LEU A 170 -5.63 9.38 -3.68
CA LEU A 170 -4.18 9.39 -3.50
C LEU A 170 -3.72 10.68 -2.78
N LYS A 171 -4.16 11.85 -3.26
CA LYS A 171 -3.87 13.15 -2.65
C LYS A 171 -4.41 13.22 -1.22
N ARG A 172 -5.63 12.72 -0.99
CA ARG A 172 -6.23 12.68 0.33
C ARG A 172 -5.41 11.86 1.32
N GLY A 173 -4.89 10.71 0.90
CA GLY A 173 -3.99 9.90 1.71
C GLY A 173 -2.71 10.66 2.13
N MET A 174 -2.13 11.44 1.21
CA MET A 174 -0.98 12.29 1.51
C MET A 174 -1.31 13.38 2.53
N GLU A 175 -2.46 14.06 2.37
CA GLU A 175 -2.94 15.11 3.29
C GLU A 175 -3.14 14.58 4.72
N LEU A 176 -3.70 13.37 4.89
CA LEU A 176 -3.91 12.76 6.20
C LEU A 176 -2.60 12.60 6.97
N VAL A 177 -1.53 12.26 6.29
CA VAL A 177 -0.19 12.16 6.92
C VAL A 177 0.30 13.53 7.35
N GLU A 178 0.20 14.56 6.50
CA GLU A 178 0.59 15.94 6.84
C GLU A 178 -0.15 16.46 8.07
N MET A 179 -1.47 16.21 8.13
CA MET A 179 -2.30 16.59 9.27
C MET A 179 -1.87 15.88 10.55
N SER A 180 -1.53 14.59 10.48
CA SER A 180 -1.10 13.82 11.65
C SER A 180 0.26 14.26 12.20
N GLU A 181 1.15 14.75 11.33
CA GLU A 181 2.47 15.26 11.69
C GLU A 181 2.42 16.68 12.25
N SER A 182 1.44 17.47 11.83
CA SER A 182 1.24 18.87 12.32
C SER A 182 0.69 18.95 13.75
N VAL A 183 0.17 17.84 14.29
CA VAL A 183 -0.45 17.78 15.65
C VAL A 183 0.55 17.24 16.69
N ARG A 184 1.72 16.77 16.29
CA ARG A 184 2.80 16.31 17.17
C ARG A 184 3.82 17.41 17.44
#